data_143fd95885b6a78f7059e16f23916566
#
_entry.id   143fd95885b6a78f7059e16f23916566
#
_cell.length_a   1.000
_cell.length_b   1.000
_cell.length_c   1.000
_cell.angle_alpha   90.00
_cell.angle_beta   90.00
_cell.angle_gamma   90.00
#
_symmetry.space_group_name_H-M   'P 1'
#
loop_
_entity.id
_entity.type
_entity.pdbx_description
1 polymer ?
#
loop_
_entity_poly.entity_id
_entity_poly.type
_entity_poly.pdbx_seq_one_letter_code
_entity_poly.pdbx_strand_id
1 'polypeptide(L)'
;LSYLAQLFYFKEMLSLEEKENLKTEIQFSFARSSGPGGQHVNKTNTKVILHWDFVKSDAFIEKKKNILLPKLLIKYPSGRLFLTVEETRSQLQNKELAVNKLFHLLNKLLFVKPLRKKVKIKKSVVENRLVQKKKLSFIKISRKKPSSDNNE
;
A
#
# COMPACT_ATOMS: atom_id res chain seq x y z
N LEU A 1 11.29 3.14 13.49
CA LEU A 1 12.03 3.16 12.22
C LEU A 1 13.32 3.93 12.47
N SER A 2 14.49 3.31 12.21
CA SER A 2 15.77 4.02 12.38
C SER A 2 15.85 5.16 11.35
N TYR A 3 16.54 6.25 11.70
CA TYR A 3 16.76 7.43 10.85
C TYR A 3 17.30 7.03 9.44
N LEU A 4 18.14 5.99 9.36
CA LEU A 4 18.62 5.39 8.12
C LEU A 4 17.48 4.74 7.28
N ALA A 5 16.50 4.13 7.91
CA ALA A 5 15.36 3.55 7.19
C ALA A 5 14.42 4.65 6.63
N GLN A 6 14.29 5.78 7.33
CA GLN A 6 13.56 6.96 6.83
C GLN A 6 14.29 7.62 5.67
N LEU A 7 15.63 7.77 5.73
CA LEU A 7 16.45 8.27 4.63
C LEU A 7 16.38 7.36 3.39
N PHE A 8 16.38 6.04 3.58
CA PHE A 8 16.18 5.08 2.47
C PHE A 8 14.77 5.19 1.87
N TYR A 9 13.76 5.40 2.71
CA TYR A 9 12.37 5.59 2.29
C TYR A 9 12.20 6.84 1.41
N PHE A 10 12.82 7.98 1.82
CA PHE A 10 12.78 9.23 1.04
C PHE A 10 13.54 9.13 -0.28
N LYS A 11 14.61 8.34 -0.35
CA LYS A 11 15.46 8.20 -1.54
C LYS A 11 14.80 7.39 -2.67
N GLU A 12 13.77 6.59 -2.35
CA GLU A 12 13.05 5.76 -3.33
C GLU A 12 11.73 6.38 -3.83
N MET A 13 11.27 7.47 -3.21
CA MET A 13 10.09 8.19 -3.70
C MET A 13 10.38 8.90 -5.03
N LEU A 14 9.31 9.19 -5.78
CA LEU A 14 9.41 9.96 -7.03
C LEU A 14 9.97 11.36 -6.73
N SER A 15 11.03 11.75 -7.45
CA SER A 15 11.55 13.11 -7.42
C SER A 15 10.59 14.09 -8.11
N LEU A 16 10.81 15.38 -7.92
CA LEU A 16 10.01 16.41 -8.60
C LEU A 16 10.20 16.33 -10.12
N GLU A 17 11.42 16.14 -10.58
CA GLU A 17 11.78 16.00 -12.00
C GLU A 17 11.07 14.78 -12.63
N GLU A 18 11.11 13.62 -11.96
CA GLU A 18 10.41 12.41 -12.43
C GLU A 18 8.90 12.61 -12.51
N LYS A 19 8.31 13.37 -11.59
CA LYS A 19 6.87 13.72 -11.62
C LYS A 19 6.53 14.62 -12.79
N GLU A 20 7.39 15.60 -13.10
CA GLU A 20 7.17 16.48 -14.26
C GLU A 20 7.34 15.71 -15.57
N ASN A 21 8.39 14.91 -15.71
CA ASN A 21 8.60 14.06 -16.88
C ASN A 21 7.41 13.09 -17.08
N LEU A 22 6.92 12.48 -16.01
CA LEU A 22 5.77 11.59 -16.06
C LEU A 22 4.50 12.32 -16.52
N LYS A 23 4.28 13.57 -16.10
CA LYS A 23 3.13 14.36 -16.55
C LYS A 23 3.13 14.59 -18.05
N THR A 24 4.30 14.69 -18.70
CA THR A 24 4.39 14.87 -20.15
C THR A 24 4.02 13.60 -20.93
N GLU A 25 4.22 12.41 -20.34
CA GLU A 25 3.92 11.14 -20.98
C GLU A 25 2.45 10.70 -20.82
N ILE A 26 1.74 11.28 -19.85
CA ILE A 26 0.36 10.93 -19.54
C ILE A 26 -0.60 11.52 -20.56
N GLN A 27 -1.50 10.69 -21.04
CA GLN A 27 -2.60 11.10 -21.89
C GLN A 27 -3.93 11.02 -21.12
N PHE A 28 -4.86 11.89 -21.44
CA PHE A 28 -6.17 11.93 -20.83
C PHE A 28 -7.27 11.75 -21.88
N SER A 29 -8.26 10.93 -21.56
CA SER A 29 -9.54 10.89 -22.25
C SER A 29 -10.66 11.22 -21.27
N PHE A 30 -11.73 11.77 -21.80
CA PHE A 30 -12.84 12.29 -21.02
C PHE A 30 -14.13 11.57 -21.43
N ALA A 31 -14.95 11.21 -20.46
CA ALA A 31 -16.23 10.56 -20.68
C ALA A 31 -17.30 11.17 -19.77
N ARG A 32 -18.54 10.86 -20.03
CA ARG A 32 -19.65 11.19 -19.13
C ARG A 32 -19.57 10.29 -17.89
N SER A 33 -19.86 10.84 -16.72
CA SER A 33 -19.96 10.02 -15.49
C SER A 33 -21.20 9.13 -15.56
N SER A 34 -21.10 7.92 -15.00
CA SER A 34 -22.15 6.89 -15.03
C SER A 34 -23.06 6.90 -13.78
N GLY A 35 -23.03 7.97 -12.97
CA GLY A 35 -23.79 8.05 -11.73
C GLY A 35 -25.29 8.36 -11.93
N PRO A 36 -26.17 8.00 -10.97
CA PRO A 36 -27.55 8.43 -10.96
C PRO A 36 -27.60 9.94 -10.73
N GLY A 37 -27.77 10.70 -11.77
CA GLY A 37 -27.79 12.17 -11.73
C GLY A 37 -28.82 12.75 -12.69
N GLY A 38 -29.36 13.93 -12.31
CA GLY A 38 -30.29 14.68 -13.12
C GLY A 38 -29.67 15.22 -14.41
N GLN A 39 -30.40 16.10 -15.13
CA GLN A 39 -30.06 16.59 -16.47
C GLN A 39 -28.63 17.17 -16.64
N HIS A 40 -27.98 17.66 -15.56
CA HIS A 40 -26.62 18.20 -15.58
C HIS A 40 -25.53 17.13 -15.76
N VAL A 41 -25.70 15.94 -15.21
CA VAL A 41 -24.71 14.84 -15.28
C VAL A 41 -24.56 14.33 -16.70
N ASN A 42 -25.63 14.39 -17.48
CA ASN A 42 -25.65 13.92 -18.88
C ASN A 42 -25.04 14.91 -19.88
N LYS A 43 -24.76 16.16 -19.46
CA LYS A 43 -24.23 17.22 -20.34
C LYS A 43 -22.74 17.49 -20.17
N THR A 44 -22.10 17.03 -19.10
CA THR A 44 -20.69 17.34 -18.81
C THR A 44 -19.80 16.09 -18.74
N ASN A 45 -18.68 16.12 -19.44
CA ASN A 45 -17.67 15.04 -19.44
C ASN A 45 -16.78 15.19 -18.21
N THR A 46 -17.26 14.85 -17.02
CA THR A 46 -16.52 14.98 -15.76
C THR A 46 -15.65 13.77 -15.44
N LYS A 47 -15.93 12.63 -16.04
CA LYS A 47 -15.12 11.41 -15.88
C LYS A 47 -13.80 11.56 -16.64
N VAL A 48 -12.69 11.35 -15.95
CA VAL A 48 -11.35 11.41 -16.50
C VAL A 48 -10.74 10.02 -16.49
N ILE A 49 -10.19 9.61 -17.64
CA ILE A 49 -9.45 8.38 -17.80
C ILE A 49 -8.02 8.77 -18.15
N LEU A 50 -7.09 8.46 -17.24
CA LEU A 50 -5.68 8.67 -17.45
C LEU A 50 -5.09 7.42 -18.12
N HIS A 51 -4.32 7.62 -19.17
CA HIS A 51 -3.62 6.59 -19.94
C HIS A 51 -2.11 6.81 -19.81
N TRP A 52 -1.37 5.76 -19.51
CA TRP A 52 0.08 5.80 -19.48
C TRP A 52 0.67 4.49 -19.97
N ASP A 53 1.56 4.58 -20.99
CA ASP A 53 2.32 3.45 -21.50
C ASP A 53 3.66 3.36 -20.75
N PHE A 54 3.68 2.57 -19.69
CA PHE A 54 4.83 2.48 -18.79
C PHE A 54 6.00 1.66 -19.37
N VAL A 55 5.76 0.88 -20.42
CA VAL A 55 6.84 0.12 -21.08
C VAL A 55 7.72 1.06 -21.90
N LYS A 56 7.12 2.06 -22.52
CA LYS A 56 7.81 3.07 -23.34
C LYS A 56 8.28 4.29 -22.56
N SER A 57 8.01 4.32 -21.26
CA SER A 57 8.29 5.48 -20.42
C SER A 57 9.78 5.67 -20.19
N ASP A 58 10.25 6.89 -20.33
CA ASP A 58 11.61 7.34 -20.02
C ASP A 58 11.62 8.30 -18.81
N ALA A 59 10.47 8.46 -18.11
CA ALA A 59 10.33 9.36 -16.97
C ALA A 59 11.19 8.96 -15.76
N PHE A 60 11.70 7.73 -15.70
CA PHE A 60 12.41 7.19 -14.55
C PHE A 60 13.84 6.80 -14.86
N ILE A 61 14.70 6.96 -13.83
CA ILE A 61 16.06 6.42 -13.84
C ILE A 61 15.99 4.88 -13.92
N GLU A 62 16.92 4.26 -14.64
CA GLU A 62 17.05 2.81 -14.87
C GLU A 62 16.81 1.97 -13.60
N LYS A 63 17.40 2.39 -12.48
CA LYS A 63 17.24 1.69 -11.19
C LYS A 63 15.78 1.61 -10.73
N LYS A 64 15.01 2.68 -10.87
CA LYS A 64 13.58 2.71 -10.50
C LYS A 64 12.74 1.98 -11.54
N LYS A 65 13.08 2.09 -12.82
CA LYS A 65 12.43 1.37 -13.92
C LYS A 65 12.51 -0.14 -13.70
N ASN A 66 13.66 -0.67 -13.30
CA ASN A 66 13.88 -2.08 -12.97
C ASN A 66 13.06 -2.58 -11.78
N ILE A 67 12.69 -1.71 -10.84
CA ILE A 67 11.82 -2.05 -9.70
C ILE A 67 10.34 -1.96 -10.09
N LEU A 68 9.96 -0.94 -10.86
CA LEU A 68 8.57 -0.65 -11.21
C LEU A 68 8.04 -1.58 -12.29
N LEU A 69 8.82 -1.82 -13.35
CA LEU A 69 8.38 -2.55 -14.55
C LEU A 69 7.83 -3.95 -14.23
N PRO A 70 8.54 -4.82 -13.49
CA PRO A 70 8.01 -6.16 -13.19
C PRO A 70 6.75 -6.09 -12.33
N LYS A 71 6.67 -5.16 -11.37
CA LYS A 71 5.49 -5.01 -10.51
C LYS A 71 4.28 -4.46 -11.27
N LEU A 72 4.51 -3.56 -12.24
CA LEU A 72 3.46 -3.03 -13.10
C LEU A 72 2.98 -4.08 -14.09
N LEU A 73 3.87 -4.88 -14.70
CA LEU A 73 3.50 -5.94 -15.63
C LEU A 73 2.67 -7.04 -14.97
N ILE A 74 2.95 -7.40 -13.72
CA ILE A 74 2.12 -8.35 -12.97
C ILE A 74 0.68 -7.82 -12.83
N LYS A 75 0.51 -6.51 -12.61
CA LYS A 75 -0.82 -5.91 -12.40
C LYS A 75 -1.50 -5.50 -13.71
N TYR A 76 -0.72 -5.07 -14.69
CA TYR A 76 -1.18 -4.58 -15.99
C TYR A 76 -0.40 -5.25 -17.13
N PRO A 77 -0.73 -6.49 -17.51
CA PRO A 77 0.01 -7.27 -18.50
C PRO A 77 0.07 -6.62 -19.90
N SER A 78 -0.89 -5.73 -20.20
CA SER A 78 -0.94 -4.99 -21.47
C SER A 78 0.20 -3.98 -21.67
N GLY A 79 1.02 -3.72 -20.64
CA GLY A 79 2.05 -2.67 -20.69
C GLY A 79 1.50 -1.25 -20.56
N ARG A 80 0.18 -1.10 -20.41
CA ARG A 80 -0.51 0.18 -20.29
C ARG A 80 -1.33 0.24 -19.02
N LEU A 81 -1.28 1.38 -18.36
CA LEU A 81 -2.03 1.66 -17.14
C LEU A 81 -3.19 2.61 -17.47
N PHE A 82 -4.37 2.26 -16.99
CA PHE A 82 -5.58 3.06 -17.08
C PHE A 82 -6.08 3.37 -15.68
N LEU A 83 -6.25 4.66 -15.36
CA LEU A 83 -6.86 5.10 -14.12
C LEU A 83 -8.09 5.96 -14.41
N THR A 84 -9.23 5.52 -13.92
CA THR A 84 -10.49 6.25 -14.05
C THR A 84 -10.81 6.99 -12.78
N VAL A 85 -11.18 8.28 -12.90
CA VAL A 85 -11.61 9.13 -11.78
C VAL A 85 -12.88 9.90 -12.16
N GLU A 86 -13.89 9.81 -11.31
CA GLU A 86 -15.19 10.46 -11.44
C GLU A 86 -15.75 10.90 -10.07
N GLU A 87 -14.84 11.36 -9.16
CA GLU A 87 -15.20 11.66 -7.77
C GLU A 87 -15.82 13.04 -7.61
N THR A 88 -15.44 13.99 -8.48
CA THR A 88 -15.93 15.37 -8.38
C THR A 88 -16.72 15.77 -9.63
N ARG A 89 -17.50 16.87 -9.50
CA ARG A 89 -18.21 17.46 -10.62
C ARG A 89 -17.31 18.28 -11.55
N SER A 90 -16.08 18.51 -11.17
CA SER A 90 -15.08 19.29 -11.94
C SER A 90 -14.13 18.37 -12.69
N GLN A 91 -14.10 18.48 -14.02
CA GLN A 91 -13.15 17.74 -14.85
C GLN A 91 -11.69 18.05 -14.47
N LEU A 92 -11.38 19.32 -14.16
CA LEU A 92 -10.04 19.75 -13.80
C LEU A 92 -9.59 19.08 -12.47
N GLN A 93 -10.45 19.09 -11.45
CA GLN A 93 -10.17 18.42 -10.18
C GLN A 93 -10.00 16.91 -10.36
N ASN A 94 -10.84 16.26 -11.17
CA ASN A 94 -10.70 14.83 -11.45
C ASN A 94 -9.39 14.52 -12.20
N LYS A 95 -8.90 15.41 -13.05
CA LYS A 95 -7.60 15.29 -13.72
C LYS A 95 -6.46 15.34 -12.70
N GLU A 96 -6.47 16.29 -11.78
CA GLU A 96 -5.48 16.39 -10.70
C GLU A 96 -5.51 15.17 -9.78
N LEU A 97 -6.70 14.71 -9.40
CA LEU A 97 -6.89 13.50 -8.61
C LEU A 97 -6.34 12.25 -9.32
N ALA A 98 -6.52 12.14 -10.64
CA ALA A 98 -5.98 11.02 -11.42
C ALA A 98 -4.45 11.00 -11.39
N VAL A 99 -3.79 12.16 -11.55
CA VAL A 99 -2.34 12.29 -11.45
C VAL A 99 -1.85 11.95 -10.04
N ASN A 100 -2.51 12.46 -9.02
CA ASN A 100 -2.16 12.17 -7.62
C ASN A 100 -2.31 10.68 -7.28
N LYS A 101 -3.36 10.02 -7.77
CA LYS A 101 -3.55 8.57 -7.63
C LYS A 101 -2.44 7.78 -8.33
N LEU A 102 -2.01 8.21 -9.51
CA LEU A 102 -0.88 7.59 -10.20
C LEU A 102 0.41 7.73 -9.38
N PHE A 103 0.75 8.92 -8.89
CA PHE A 103 1.92 9.14 -8.06
C PHE A 103 1.88 8.30 -6.78
N HIS A 104 0.73 8.21 -6.13
CA HIS A 104 0.56 7.38 -4.95
C HIS A 104 0.78 5.89 -5.25
N LEU A 105 0.23 5.40 -6.36
CA LEU A 105 0.41 4.02 -6.82
C LEU A 105 1.89 3.71 -7.08
N LEU A 106 2.59 4.58 -7.79
CA LEU A 106 4.02 4.40 -8.11
C LEU A 106 4.89 4.43 -6.86
N ASN A 107 4.66 5.38 -5.95
CA ASN A 107 5.36 5.43 -4.66
C ASN A 107 5.13 4.16 -3.84
N LYS A 108 3.91 3.62 -3.83
CA LYS A 108 3.59 2.35 -3.17
C LYS A 108 4.33 1.17 -3.80
N LEU A 109 4.50 1.15 -5.12
CA LEU A 109 5.25 0.11 -5.84
C LEU A 109 6.77 0.23 -5.63
N LEU A 110 7.29 1.44 -5.52
CA LEU A 110 8.70 1.69 -5.20
C LEU A 110 9.04 1.26 -3.77
N PHE A 111 8.05 1.22 -2.88
CA PHE A 111 8.28 0.81 -1.50
C PHE A 111 8.77 -0.65 -1.44
N VAL A 112 9.99 -0.82 -0.95
CA VAL A 112 10.59 -2.12 -0.65
C VAL A 112 10.43 -2.40 0.84
N LYS A 113 9.70 -3.45 1.18
CA LYS A 113 9.53 -3.83 2.60
C LYS A 113 10.89 -4.20 3.20
N PRO A 114 11.29 -3.58 4.32
CA PRO A 114 12.53 -3.95 5.00
C PRO A 114 12.42 -5.40 5.50
N LEU A 115 13.52 -6.13 5.40
CA LEU A 115 13.61 -7.49 5.96
C LEU A 115 13.34 -7.47 7.46
N ARG A 116 12.38 -8.26 7.91
CA ARG A 116 12.10 -8.41 9.35
C ARG A 116 13.29 -9.06 10.03
N LYS A 117 13.98 -8.32 10.89
CA LYS A 117 15.01 -8.88 11.77
C LYS A 117 14.33 -9.69 12.89
N LYS A 118 14.85 -10.89 13.17
CA LYS A 118 14.41 -11.67 14.33
C LYS A 118 14.67 -10.87 15.61
N VAL A 119 13.62 -10.58 16.36
CA VAL A 119 13.74 -9.88 17.63
C VAL A 119 13.98 -10.92 18.72
N LYS A 120 15.07 -10.78 19.49
CA LYS A 120 15.29 -11.59 20.69
C LYS A 120 14.31 -11.18 21.78
N ILE A 121 13.58 -12.15 22.33
CA ILE A 121 12.64 -11.92 23.43
C ILE A 121 13.45 -11.51 24.67
N LYS A 122 13.06 -10.42 25.32
CA LYS A 122 13.70 -9.95 26.56
C LYS A 122 13.56 -11.01 27.66
N LYS A 123 14.61 -11.24 28.46
CA LYS A 123 14.59 -12.20 29.58
C LYS A 123 13.41 -11.97 30.53
N SER A 124 13.12 -10.70 30.85
CA SER A 124 11.99 -10.32 31.71
C SER A 124 10.63 -10.82 31.21
N VAL A 125 10.43 -10.86 29.89
CA VAL A 125 9.17 -11.36 29.30
C VAL A 125 9.05 -12.88 29.48
N VAL A 126 10.17 -13.60 29.33
CA VAL A 126 10.23 -15.04 29.54
C VAL A 126 9.98 -15.36 31.01
N GLU A 127 10.61 -14.66 31.96
CA GLU A 127 10.44 -14.81 33.39
C GLU A 127 9.01 -14.54 33.82
N ASN A 128 8.41 -13.43 33.36
CA ASN A 128 7.01 -13.11 33.66
C ASN A 128 6.05 -14.21 33.15
N ARG A 129 6.28 -14.74 31.97
CA ARG A 129 5.51 -15.87 31.43
C ARG A 129 5.62 -17.11 32.28
N LEU A 130 6.82 -17.42 32.80
CA LEU A 130 7.04 -18.57 33.66
C LEU A 130 6.34 -18.38 35.03
N VAL A 131 6.41 -17.18 35.62
CA VAL A 131 5.71 -16.85 36.87
C VAL A 131 4.20 -17.00 36.68
N GLN A 132 3.64 -16.48 35.60
CA GLN A 132 2.20 -16.65 35.34
C GLN A 132 1.79 -18.10 35.14
N LYS A 133 2.60 -18.89 34.43
CA LYS A 133 2.35 -20.33 34.27
C LYS A 133 2.37 -21.05 35.59
N LYS A 134 3.34 -20.74 36.47
CA LYS A 134 3.40 -21.35 37.82
C LYS A 134 2.15 -20.99 38.66
N LYS A 135 1.72 -19.73 38.65
CA LYS A 135 0.49 -19.29 39.32
C LYS A 135 -0.75 -20.06 38.84
N LEU A 136 -0.91 -20.17 37.51
CA LEU A 136 -2.03 -20.91 36.94
C LEU A 136 -1.98 -22.42 37.24
N SER A 137 -0.78 -23.01 37.28
CA SER A 137 -0.58 -24.40 37.66
C SER A 137 -1.00 -24.63 39.11
N PHE A 138 -0.57 -23.75 40.01
CA PHE A 138 -0.96 -23.82 41.45
C PHE A 138 -2.47 -23.75 41.66
N ILE A 139 -3.16 -22.81 40.97
CA ILE A 139 -4.62 -22.69 40.99
C ILE A 139 -5.31 -23.95 40.45
N LYS A 140 -4.77 -24.57 39.42
CA LYS A 140 -5.32 -25.81 38.85
C LYS A 140 -5.17 -26.99 39.86
N ILE A 141 -4.03 -27.09 40.52
CA ILE A 141 -3.78 -28.13 41.54
C ILE A 141 -4.72 -27.95 42.74
N SER A 142 -4.91 -26.72 43.25
CA SER A 142 -5.80 -26.45 44.38
C SER A 142 -7.28 -26.72 44.09
N ARG A 143 -7.69 -26.71 42.81
CA ARG A 143 -9.05 -27.04 42.37
C ARG A 143 -9.28 -28.53 42.10
N LYS A 144 -8.23 -29.35 42.09
CA LYS A 144 -8.34 -30.79 41.87
C LYS A 144 -8.95 -31.41 43.12
N LYS A 145 -10.07 -32.13 42.99
CA LYS A 145 -10.64 -32.91 44.09
C LYS A 145 -9.59 -33.88 44.65
N PRO A 146 -9.48 -34.02 45.99
CA PRO A 146 -8.65 -35.08 46.55
C PRO A 146 -9.13 -36.42 45.98
N SER A 147 -8.19 -37.22 45.48
CA SER A 147 -8.49 -38.60 45.07
C SER A 147 -8.97 -39.37 46.31
N SER A 148 -10.14 -39.95 46.19
CA SER A 148 -10.76 -40.78 47.24
C SER A 148 -10.16 -42.19 47.31
N ASP A 149 -8.85 -42.33 47.13
CA ASP A 149 -8.17 -43.61 47.24
C ASP A 149 -7.35 -43.66 48.53
N ASN A 150 -8.03 -43.98 49.63
CA ASN A 150 -7.46 -44.60 50.81
C ASN A 150 -8.60 -45.17 51.65
N ASN A 151 -9.12 -46.33 51.28
CA ASN A 151 -9.73 -47.28 52.15
C ASN A 151 -9.62 -48.66 51.51
N GLU A 152 -8.57 -49.37 51.87
CA GLU A 152 -8.55 -50.78 52.18
C GLU A 152 -7.24 -51.08 52.88
#